data_e359564515a01c23eabbd77d6e817530
#
_entry.id   e359564515a01c23eabbd77d6e817530
#
_cell.length_a   1.000
_cell.length_b   1.000
_cell.length_c   1.000
_cell.angle_alpha   90.00
_cell.angle_beta   90.00
_cell.angle_gamma   90.00
#
_symmetry.space_group_name_H-M   'P 1'
#
loop_
_entity.id
_entity.type
_entity.pdbx_description
1 polymer ?
#
loop_
_entity_poly.entity_id
_entity_poly.type
_entity_poly.pdbx_seq_one_letter_code
_entity_poly.pdbx_strand_id
1 'polypeptide(L)'
;MPLPEAPFTDDYANLLELFDAVVAQCGDVAAFVDGNGEAESRARITFAEWARAADGVATRLSSMGVTQGDVVGISLPSSIEYAVAYQAVVRLGAIASGMNPKLGPAETEHIIAKSSPKVIITDALVVNDSSVAVLSVEELRDAYNDEPFTARPTIIDTDLLAIVWTSGTTGKPKGAMFDHACLRAMAQAAGPLSALGDHRLSPLPFAHVGYMTRVWDELMYVITTIICPTPWTAVGSLKLIEEERVSVGQGVPAQWQMMLALPELATTDTSSLRIVSSGAARIPPEMVDAMRDRFHSPVVVRYTSTEACVSTGTSLDDPDDVICNTVGTP
;
A
#
# COMPACT_ATOMS: atom_id res chain seq x y z
N MET A 1 5.95 -13.68 -17.98
CA MET A 1 4.73 -14.29 -18.57
C MET A 1 3.76 -13.18 -18.95
N PRO A 2 2.87 -13.38 -19.93
CA PRO A 2 1.82 -12.39 -20.21
C PRO A 2 0.87 -12.25 -19.01
N LEU A 3 0.22 -11.09 -18.89
CA LEU A 3 -0.87 -10.90 -17.93
C LEU A 3 -2.03 -11.88 -18.23
N PRO A 4 -2.83 -12.26 -17.22
CA PRO A 4 -4.03 -13.07 -17.45
C PRO A 4 -5.04 -12.30 -18.32
N GLU A 5 -6.00 -13.00 -18.94
CA GLU A 5 -7.02 -12.38 -19.80
C GLU A 5 -8.02 -11.50 -19.00
N ALA A 6 -8.17 -11.78 -17.71
CA ALA A 6 -9.06 -11.07 -16.80
C ALA A 6 -8.42 -10.96 -15.40
N PRO A 7 -8.86 -10.01 -14.56
CA PRO A 7 -8.48 -9.96 -13.16
C PRO A 7 -8.79 -11.28 -12.44
N PHE A 8 -8.04 -11.56 -11.36
CA PHE A 8 -8.37 -12.68 -10.49
C PHE A 8 -9.76 -12.45 -9.87
N THR A 9 -10.48 -13.54 -9.64
CA THR A 9 -11.80 -13.47 -9.02
C THR A 9 -11.69 -13.16 -7.52
N ASP A 10 -12.83 -12.90 -6.90
CA ASP A 10 -12.95 -12.68 -5.45
C ASP A 10 -13.29 -13.95 -4.66
N ASP A 11 -13.20 -15.11 -5.31
CA ASP A 11 -13.58 -16.42 -4.72
C ASP A 11 -12.57 -16.97 -3.70
N TYR A 12 -11.40 -16.31 -3.54
CA TYR A 12 -10.38 -16.71 -2.58
C TYR A 12 -10.85 -16.43 -1.14
N ALA A 13 -10.67 -17.40 -0.25
CA ALA A 13 -11.10 -17.28 1.14
C ALA A 13 -10.26 -16.24 1.92
N ASN A 14 -9.00 -16.08 1.57
CA ASN A 14 -8.07 -15.18 2.25
C ASN A 14 -7.01 -14.64 1.30
N LEU A 15 -6.28 -13.60 1.78
CA LEU A 15 -5.27 -12.92 0.98
C LEU A 15 -4.10 -13.84 0.56
N LEU A 16 -3.77 -14.84 1.38
CA LEU A 16 -2.68 -15.77 1.09
C LEU A 16 -3.01 -16.66 -0.12
N GLU A 17 -4.23 -17.17 -0.20
CA GLU A 17 -4.68 -17.97 -1.34
C GLU A 17 -4.66 -17.18 -2.64
N LEU A 18 -5.14 -15.92 -2.62
CA LEU A 18 -5.07 -15.02 -3.77
C LEU A 18 -3.61 -14.77 -4.16
N PHE A 19 -2.73 -14.48 -3.19
CA PHE A 19 -1.33 -14.24 -3.46
C PHE A 19 -0.63 -15.43 -4.11
N ASP A 20 -0.85 -16.64 -3.58
CA ASP A 20 -0.26 -17.86 -4.14
C ASP A 20 -0.76 -18.12 -5.59
N ALA A 21 -2.03 -17.80 -5.89
CA ALA A 21 -2.58 -17.89 -7.25
C ALA A 21 -1.93 -16.87 -8.21
N VAL A 22 -1.74 -15.62 -7.76
CA VAL A 22 -1.04 -14.58 -8.54
C VAL A 22 0.40 -14.98 -8.82
N VAL A 23 1.12 -15.47 -7.82
CA VAL A 23 2.50 -15.95 -7.98
C VAL A 23 2.58 -17.08 -9.00
N ALA A 24 1.65 -18.03 -8.96
CA ALA A 24 1.62 -19.17 -9.89
C ALA A 24 1.40 -18.75 -11.36
N GLN A 25 0.64 -17.65 -11.60
CA GLN A 25 0.28 -17.23 -12.95
C GLN A 25 1.10 -16.02 -13.44
N CYS A 26 1.50 -15.12 -12.53
CA CYS A 26 2.10 -13.83 -12.85
C CYS A 26 3.44 -13.60 -12.12
N GLY A 27 4.10 -14.67 -11.68
CA GLY A 27 5.28 -14.59 -10.83
C GLY A 27 6.41 -13.71 -11.38
N ASP A 28 6.57 -13.61 -12.68
CA ASP A 28 7.62 -12.80 -13.33
C ASP A 28 7.23 -11.32 -13.52
N VAL A 29 5.98 -10.94 -13.22
CA VAL A 29 5.53 -9.54 -13.30
C VAL A 29 6.08 -8.78 -12.10
N ALA A 30 6.50 -7.53 -12.32
CA ALA A 30 6.95 -6.65 -11.25
C ALA A 30 5.77 -6.33 -10.30
N ALA A 31 5.96 -6.59 -9.01
CA ALA A 31 5.00 -6.21 -7.97
C ALA A 31 5.28 -4.80 -7.45
N PHE A 32 6.56 -4.47 -7.23
CA PHE A 32 6.99 -3.16 -6.74
C PHE A 32 8.20 -2.63 -7.50
N VAL A 33 8.23 -1.31 -7.65
CA VAL A 33 9.38 -0.54 -8.12
C VAL A 33 9.69 0.53 -7.08
N ASP A 34 10.92 0.54 -6.56
CA ASP A 34 11.37 1.61 -5.67
C ASP A 34 11.72 2.85 -6.49
N GLY A 35 11.05 3.95 -6.24
CA GLY A 35 11.24 5.20 -6.99
C GLY A 35 12.54 5.95 -6.69
N ASN A 36 13.38 5.45 -5.79
CA ASN A 36 14.69 6.03 -5.54
C ASN A 36 15.68 5.69 -6.67
N GLY A 37 16.58 6.63 -6.98
CA GLY A 37 17.61 6.45 -8.00
C GLY A 37 17.13 6.71 -9.43
N GLU A 38 18.04 6.43 -10.38
CA GLU A 38 17.78 6.57 -11.82
C GLU A 38 17.02 5.34 -12.35
N ALA A 39 16.27 5.50 -13.43
CA ALA A 39 15.34 4.49 -13.96
C ALA A 39 15.97 3.09 -14.13
N GLU A 40 17.20 3.03 -14.69
CA GLU A 40 17.88 1.77 -14.96
C GLU A 40 18.42 1.08 -13.70
N SER A 41 18.56 1.80 -12.59
CA SER A 41 19.12 1.28 -11.33
C SER A 41 18.09 1.12 -10.22
N ARG A 42 16.82 1.43 -10.47
CA ARG A 42 15.77 1.27 -9.47
C ARG A 42 15.59 -0.18 -9.05
N ALA A 43 15.53 -0.40 -7.75
CA ALA A 43 15.22 -1.72 -7.22
C ALA A 43 13.79 -2.11 -7.63
N ARG A 44 13.64 -3.35 -8.07
CA ARG A 44 12.37 -3.96 -8.47
C ARG A 44 12.26 -5.32 -7.82
N ILE A 45 11.05 -5.74 -7.54
CA ILE A 45 10.77 -7.09 -7.07
C ILE A 45 9.54 -7.63 -7.82
N THR A 46 9.66 -8.83 -8.36
CA THR A 46 8.53 -9.53 -8.99
C THR A 46 7.64 -10.18 -7.95
N PHE A 47 6.43 -10.62 -8.35
CA PHE A 47 5.55 -11.36 -7.43
C PHE A 47 6.19 -12.63 -6.90
N ALA A 48 6.97 -13.37 -7.72
CA ALA A 48 7.69 -14.57 -7.26
C ALA A 48 8.83 -14.25 -6.30
N GLU A 49 9.59 -13.18 -6.55
CA GLU A 49 10.64 -12.73 -5.64
C GLU A 49 10.06 -12.21 -4.33
N TRP A 50 8.95 -11.46 -4.39
CA TRP A 50 8.23 -11.01 -3.21
C TRP A 50 7.75 -12.18 -2.35
N ALA A 51 7.16 -13.21 -2.98
CA ALA A 51 6.73 -14.43 -2.29
C ALA A 51 7.88 -15.12 -1.58
N ARG A 52 8.99 -15.32 -2.28
CA ARG A 52 10.18 -15.99 -1.72
C ARG A 52 10.79 -15.20 -0.56
N ALA A 53 10.95 -13.89 -0.71
CA ALA A 53 11.45 -13.03 0.35
C ALA A 53 10.51 -13.05 1.58
N ALA A 54 9.19 -13.00 1.35
CA ALA A 54 8.20 -13.08 2.41
C ALA A 54 8.20 -14.44 3.13
N ASP A 55 8.43 -15.54 2.41
CA ASP A 55 8.57 -16.87 3.03
C ASP A 55 9.81 -16.92 3.95
N GLY A 56 10.96 -16.41 3.51
CA GLY A 56 12.17 -16.36 4.35
C GLY A 56 11.96 -15.53 5.62
N VAL A 57 11.37 -14.33 5.47
CA VAL A 57 11.05 -13.47 6.63
C VAL A 57 10.03 -14.11 7.55
N ALA A 58 9.02 -14.82 7.02
CA ALA A 58 8.06 -15.56 7.83
C ALA A 58 8.75 -16.66 8.67
N THR A 59 9.73 -17.36 8.11
CA THR A 59 10.57 -18.33 8.84
C THR A 59 11.33 -17.65 9.97
N ARG A 60 11.94 -16.49 9.72
CA ARG A 60 12.64 -15.70 10.73
C ARG A 60 11.70 -15.28 11.86
N LEU A 61 10.53 -14.68 11.52
CA LEU A 61 9.53 -14.27 12.51
C LEU A 61 9.00 -15.47 13.34
N SER A 62 8.76 -16.61 12.66
CA SER A 62 8.38 -17.85 13.36
C SER A 62 9.44 -18.33 14.34
N SER A 63 10.73 -18.25 13.99
CA SER A 63 11.84 -18.58 14.90
C SER A 63 11.93 -17.63 16.10
N MET A 64 11.46 -16.39 15.97
CA MET A 64 11.30 -15.42 17.06
C MET A 64 10.01 -15.67 17.87
N GLY A 65 9.27 -16.71 17.53
CA GLY A 65 8.09 -17.18 18.25
C GLY A 65 6.78 -16.55 17.80
N VAL A 66 6.73 -15.85 16.64
CA VAL A 66 5.47 -15.35 16.06
C VAL A 66 4.63 -16.52 15.54
N THR A 67 3.35 -16.53 15.91
CA THR A 67 2.35 -17.54 15.52
C THR A 67 1.08 -16.85 15.01
N GLN A 68 0.14 -17.63 14.48
CA GLN A 68 -1.17 -17.13 14.03
C GLN A 68 -1.86 -16.31 15.13
N GLY A 69 -2.37 -15.13 14.76
CA GLY A 69 -3.04 -14.19 15.65
C GLY A 69 -2.13 -13.28 16.47
N ASP A 70 -0.81 -13.51 16.50
CA ASP A 70 0.13 -12.57 17.11
C ASP A 70 0.23 -11.27 16.32
N VAL A 71 0.50 -10.15 16.99
CA VAL A 71 0.73 -8.86 16.34
C VAL A 71 2.21 -8.65 16.05
N VAL A 72 2.51 -8.20 14.82
CA VAL A 72 3.84 -7.74 14.41
C VAL A 72 3.77 -6.26 14.03
N GLY A 73 4.52 -5.43 14.72
CA GLY A 73 4.66 -4.00 14.38
C GLY A 73 5.59 -3.81 13.17
N ILE A 74 5.18 -3.00 12.21
CA ILE A 74 6.01 -2.63 11.06
C ILE A 74 6.21 -1.12 11.08
N SER A 75 7.40 -0.67 11.47
CA SER A 75 7.78 0.74 11.57
C SER A 75 8.90 1.06 10.58
N LEU A 76 8.56 1.00 9.29
CA LEU A 76 9.45 1.24 8.17
C LEU A 76 8.88 2.34 7.24
N PRO A 77 9.73 3.06 6.48
CA PRO A 77 9.27 3.89 5.38
C PRO A 77 8.58 3.03 4.31
N SER A 78 7.87 3.68 3.38
CA SER A 78 7.35 3.00 2.19
C SER A 78 8.52 2.44 1.39
N SER A 79 8.59 1.13 1.25
CA SER A 79 9.70 0.42 0.61
C SER A 79 9.31 -1.02 0.27
N ILE A 80 10.14 -1.68 -0.52
CA ILE A 80 10.02 -3.12 -0.80
C ILE A 80 10.09 -3.93 0.50
N GLU A 81 10.96 -3.53 1.44
CA GLU A 81 11.07 -4.20 2.75
C GLU A 81 9.76 -4.14 3.55
N TYR A 82 9.04 -3.00 3.49
CA TYR A 82 7.72 -2.92 4.12
C TYR A 82 6.74 -3.91 3.51
N ALA A 83 6.71 -3.99 2.17
CA ALA A 83 5.82 -4.92 1.46
C ALA A 83 6.17 -6.39 1.77
N VAL A 84 7.45 -6.73 1.83
CA VAL A 84 7.92 -8.07 2.22
C VAL A 84 7.54 -8.40 3.65
N ALA A 85 7.78 -7.46 4.59
CA ALA A 85 7.42 -7.63 6.01
C ALA A 85 5.91 -7.85 6.18
N TYR A 86 5.09 -7.02 5.50
CA TYR A 86 3.63 -7.16 5.56
C TYR A 86 3.18 -8.53 5.08
N GLN A 87 3.67 -8.98 3.93
CA GLN A 87 3.29 -10.29 3.37
C GLN A 87 3.82 -11.46 4.21
N ALA A 88 4.98 -11.33 4.83
CA ALA A 88 5.52 -12.34 5.75
C ALA A 88 4.61 -12.53 6.98
N VAL A 89 4.05 -11.43 7.51
CA VAL A 89 3.09 -11.48 8.62
C VAL A 89 1.80 -12.18 8.18
N VAL A 90 1.30 -11.87 6.97
CA VAL A 90 0.12 -12.56 6.40
C VAL A 90 0.36 -14.06 6.23
N ARG A 91 1.57 -14.48 5.80
CA ARG A 91 1.93 -15.90 5.65
C ARG A 91 1.86 -16.69 6.96
N LEU A 92 2.10 -16.02 8.08
CA LEU A 92 1.98 -16.62 9.41
C LEU A 92 0.54 -16.63 9.95
N GLY A 93 -0.42 -16.01 9.27
CA GLY A 93 -1.74 -15.72 9.81
C GLY A 93 -1.67 -14.76 11.00
N ALA A 94 -0.59 -13.98 11.11
CA ALA A 94 -0.40 -12.97 12.12
C ALA A 94 -0.97 -11.61 11.69
N ILE A 95 -1.00 -10.63 12.56
CA ILE A 95 -1.64 -9.33 12.37
C ILE A 95 -0.57 -8.25 12.17
N ALA A 96 -0.56 -7.60 11.01
CA ALA A 96 0.35 -6.50 10.72
C ALA A 96 -0.14 -5.20 11.35
N SER A 97 0.63 -4.61 12.27
CA SER A 97 0.36 -3.30 12.87
C SER A 97 1.25 -2.25 12.21
N GLY A 98 0.67 -1.41 11.34
CA GLY A 98 1.39 -0.36 10.61
C GLY A 98 1.72 0.81 11.52
N MET A 99 3.00 1.02 11.82
CA MET A 99 3.49 2.12 12.67
C MET A 99 4.22 3.14 11.80
N ASN A 100 3.70 4.36 11.73
CA ASN A 100 4.39 5.40 10.96
C ASN A 100 5.72 5.76 11.67
N PRO A 101 6.89 5.65 11.00
CA PRO A 101 8.18 5.95 11.61
C PRO A 101 8.38 7.42 12.02
N LYS A 102 7.46 8.31 11.61
CA LYS A 102 7.46 9.74 12.01
C LYS A 102 6.67 10.02 13.30
N LEU A 103 6.07 9.00 13.93
CA LEU A 103 5.36 9.17 15.20
C LEU A 103 6.33 9.54 16.32
N GLY A 104 5.85 10.36 17.26
CA GLY A 104 6.59 10.71 18.47
C GLY A 104 6.66 9.53 19.45
N PRO A 105 7.62 9.58 20.44
CA PRO A 105 7.80 8.51 21.42
C PRO A 105 6.51 8.14 22.16
N ALA A 106 5.75 9.13 22.64
CA ALA A 106 4.51 8.90 23.38
C ALA A 106 3.41 8.20 22.57
N GLU A 107 3.31 8.53 21.27
CA GLU A 107 2.37 7.86 20.35
C GLU A 107 2.81 6.41 20.09
N THR A 108 4.11 6.21 19.89
CA THR A 108 4.70 4.88 19.69
C THR A 108 4.52 3.98 20.90
N GLU A 109 4.82 4.47 22.11
CA GLU A 109 4.60 3.73 23.36
C GLU A 109 3.11 3.38 23.54
N HIS A 110 2.21 4.31 23.20
CA HIS A 110 0.77 4.06 23.24
C HIS A 110 0.35 2.94 22.28
N ILE A 111 0.86 2.94 21.04
CA ILE A 111 0.59 1.90 20.05
C ILE A 111 1.11 0.55 20.53
N ILE A 112 2.34 0.49 21.02
CA ILE A 112 2.94 -0.75 21.57
C ILE A 112 2.10 -1.29 22.72
N ALA A 113 1.75 -0.44 23.68
CA ALA A 113 0.93 -0.83 24.85
C ALA A 113 -0.48 -1.32 24.46
N LYS A 114 -1.04 -0.81 23.34
CA LYS A 114 -2.40 -1.18 22.89
C LYS A 114 -2.43 -2.41 22.01
N SER A 115 -1.44 -2.57 21.12
CA SER A 115 -1.38 -3.71 20.19
C SER A 115 -0.59 -4.89 20.72
N SER A 116 0.25 -4.69 21.76
CA SER A 116 1.09 -5.72 22.36
C SER A 116 1.84 -6.56 21.33
N PRO A 117 2.62 -5.93 20.44
CA PRO A 117 3.30 -6.66 19.36
C PRO A 117 4.35 -7.59 19.93
N LYS A 118 4.46 -8.78 19.37
CA LYS A 118 5.50 -9.76 19.75
C LYS A 118 6.87 -9.42 19.17
N VAL A 119 6.85 -8.89 17.94
CA VAL A 119 8.04 -8.40 17.24
C VAL A 119 7.71 -7.04 16.65
N ILE A 120 8.69 -6.14 16.62
CA ILE A 120 8.62 -4.89 15.85
C ILE A 120 9.76 -4.90 14.82
N ILE A 121 9.43 -4.70 13.56
CA ILE A 121 10.39 -4.56 12.46
C ILE A 121 10.69 -3.07 12.29
N THR A 122 11.93 -2.66 12.56
CA THR A 122 12.32 -1.24 12.56
C THR A 122 13.82 -1.04 12.62
N ASP A 123 14.31 0.09 12.07
CA ASP A 123 15.68 0.56 12.29
C ASP A 123 15.75 1.81 13.19
N ALA A 124 14.62 2.53 13.28
CA ALA A 124 14.62 3.89 13.85
C ALA A 124 13.98 3.97 15.22
N LEU A 125 13.24 2.92 15.63
CA LEU A 125 12.43 2.96 16.84
C LEU A 125 13.22 2.43 18.04
N VAL A 126 13.30 3.23 19.09
CA VAL A 126 13.79 2.75 20.38
C VAL A 126 12.63 2.05 21.10
N VAL A 127 12.70 0.72 21.22
CA VAL A 127 11.73 -0.09 21.94
C VAL A 127 12.23 -0.27 23.37
N ASN A 128 11.57 0.38 24.33
CA ASN A 128 11.95 0.32 25.75
C ASN A 128 11.39 -0.91 26.48
N ASP A 129 10.45 -1.62 25.85
CA ASP A 129 9.83 -2.83 26.41
C ASP A 129 10.68 -4.06 26.05
N SER A 130 11.35 -4.63 27.02
CA SER A 130 12.21 -5.80 26.84
C SER A 130 11.45 -7.10 26.52
N SER A 131 10.14 -7.10 26.61
CA SER A 131 9.29 -8.23 26.20
C SER A 131 9.01 -8.25 24.70
N VAL A 132 9.27 -7.13 24.00
CA VAL A 132 9.05 -6.99 22.54
C VAL A 132 10.38 -7.21 21.82
N ALA A 133 10.44 -8.23 20.97
CA ALA A 133 11.60 -8.47 20.15
C ALA A 133 11.67 -7.45 18.99
N VAL A 134 12.88 -7.11 18.57
CA VAL A 134 13.12 -6.20 17.44
C VAL A 134 13.80 -6.97 16.31
N LEU A 135 13.37 -6.74 15.08
CA LEU A 135 14.02 -7.18 13.84
C LEU A 135 14.45 -5.94 13.07
N SER A 136 15.73 -5.75 12.83
CA SER A 136 16.27 -4.66 12.04
C SER A 136 16.00 -4.88 10.53
N VAL A 137 16.13 -3.83 9.71
CA VAL A 137 16.01 -3.96 8.24
C VAL A 137 17.15 -4.81 7.67
N GLU A 138 18.35 -4.75 8.24
CA GLU A 138 19.47 -5.59 7.83
C GLU A 138 19.13 -7.08 8.06
N GLU A 139 18.68 -7.45 9.25
CA GLU A 139 18.25 -8.82 9.57
C GLU A 139 17.03 -9.27 8.73
N LEU A 140 16.12 -8.35 8.42
CA LEU A 140 14.99 -8.62 7.52
C LEU A 140 15.48 -8.95 6.11
N ARG A 141 16.44 -8.19 5.56
CA ARG A 141 17.03 -8.47 4.24
C ARG A 141 17.81 -9.78 4.22
N ASP A 142 18.56 -10.07 5.27
CA ASP A 142 19.27 -11.34 5.41
C ASP A 142 18.28 -12.52 5.39
N ALA A 143 17.12 -12.34 6.03
CA ALA A 143 16.07 -13.36 6.06
C ALA A 143 15.43 -13.67 4.70
N TYR A 144 15.62 -12.84 3.66
CA TYR A 144 15.16 -13.18 2.29
C TYR A 144 15.80 -14.47 1.75
N ASN A 145 16.93 -14.89 2.34
CA ASN A 145 17.66 -16.09 1.99
C ASN A 145 17.41 -17.27 2.95
N ASP A 146 16.60 -17.07 3.99
CA ASP A 146 16.23 -18.17 4.90
C ASP A 146 15.39 -19.22 4.13
N GLU A 147 15.32 -20.44 4.68
CA GLU A 147 14.48 -21.51 4.11
C GLU A 147 13.02 -21.03 4.04
N PRO A 148 12.30 -21.37 2.95
CA PRO A 148 10.93 -20.94 2.77
C PRO A 148 10.02 -21.42 3.90
N PHE A 149 9.11 -20.56 4.37
CA PHE A 149 8.08 -20.94 5.31
C PHE A 149 7.03 -21.83 4.64
N THR A 150 7.03 -23.10 4.98
CA THR A 150 6.17 -24.11 4.35
C THR A 150 4.90 -24.41 5.13
N ALA A 151 4.82 -24.01 6.39
CA ALA A 151 3.59 -24.17 7.15
C ALA A 151 2.50 -23.27 6.57
N ARG A 152 1.29 -23.79 6.49
CA ARG A 152 0.13 -23.03 6.02
C ARG A 152 -0.90 -22.99 7.16
N PRO A 153 -1.02 -21.83 7.84
CA PRO A 153 -2.06 -21.67 8.86
C PRO A 153 -3.44 -21.80 8.22
N THR A 154 -4.40 -22.29 8.96
CA THR A 154 -5.79 -22.24 8.53
C THR A 154 -6.30 -20.82 8.78
N ILE A 155 -6.51 -20.06 7.73
CA ILE A 155 -6.98 -18.67 7.76
C ILE A 155 -8.40 -18.64 7.22
N ILE A 156 -9.32 -18.06 8.01
CA ILE A 156 -10.68 -17.76 7.56
C ILE A 156 -10.81 -16.27 7.25
N ASP A 157 -11.83 -15.90 6.50
CA ASP A 157 -12.04 -14.54 6.01
C ASP A 157 -12.26 -13.49 7.11
N THR A 158 -12.71 -13.91 8.31
CA THR A 158 -12.87 -13.06 9.49
C THR A 158 -11.64 -12.98 10.40
N ASP A 159 -10.54 -13.66 10.07
CA ASP A 159 -9.29 -13.51 10.81
C ASP A 159 -8.71 -12.11 10.57
N LEU A 160 -8.25 -11.48 11.64
CA LEU A 160 -7.63 -10.16 11.56
C LEU A 160 -6.29 -10.26 10.83
N LEU A 161 -6.04 -9.30 9.97
CA LEU A 161 -4.81 -9.25 9.17
C LEU A 161 -4.06 -7.93 9.35
N ALA A 162 -4.74 -6.82 9.62
CA ALA A 162 -4.08 -5.52 9.74
C ALA A 162 -4.69 -4.64 10.83
N ILE A 163 -3.84 -3.84 11.47
CA ILE A 163 -4.21 -2.72 12.34
C ILE A 163 -3.60 -1.46 11.75
N VAL A 164 -4.46 -0.49 11.42
CA VAL A 164 -4.06 0.81 10.88
C VAL A 164 -4.37 1.90 11.90
N TRP A 165 -3.35 2.69 12.28
CA TRP A 165 -3.49 3.68 13.35
C TRP A 165 -3.90 5.05 12.81
N THR A 166 -4.89 5.67 13.48
CA THR A 166 -5.31 7.05 13.23
C THR A 166 -4.64 8.00 14.21
N SER A 167 -4.48 9.26 13.83
CA SER A 167 -3.98 10.30 14.73
C SER A 167 -4.92 10.62 15.90
N GLY A 168 -6.16 10.10 15.88
CA GLY A 168 -7.19 10.27 16.91
C GLY A 168 -7.56 11.73 17.20
N THR A 169 -8.83 12.07 17.17
CA THR A 169 -9.35 13.41 17.54
C THR A 169 -9.07 13.78 19.02
N THR A 170 -8.72 12.80 19.83
CA THR A 170 -8.40 12.92 21.27
C THR A 170 -6.91 12.97 21.58
N GLY A 171 -6.05 13.05 20.54
CA GLY A 171 -4.59 13.10 20.68
C GLY A 171 -3.90 11.76 20.96
N LYS A 172 -4.65 10.65 21.06
CA LYS A 172 -4.07 9.30 21.16
C LYS A 172 -4.46 8.47 19.94
N PRO A 173 -3.50 7.77 19.30
CA PRO A 173 -3.79 6.88 18.18
C PRO A 173 -4.84 5.83 18.51
N LYS A 174 -5.73 5.54 17.56
CA LYS A 174 -6.70 4.45 17.62
C LYS A 174 -6.43 3.48 16.48
N GLY A 175 -6.41 2.18 16.76
CA GLY A 175 -6.19 1.14 15.77
C GLY A 175 -7.50 0.70 15.14
N ALA A 176 -7.68 0.97 13.84
CA ALA A 176 -8.73 0.36 13.03
C ALA A 176 -8.26 -1.04 12.63
N MET A 177 -9.10 -2.05 12.85
CA MET A 177 -8.79 -3.45 12.61
C MET A 177 -9.48 -3.92 11.33
N PHE A 178 -8.74 -4.64 10.50
CA PHE A 178 -9.21 -5.16 9.22
C PHE A 178 -8.96 -6.67 9.15
N ASP A 179 -9.96 -7.40 8.71
CA ASP A 179 -9.90 -8.82 8.37
C ASP A 179 -9.79 -9.03 6.85
N HIS A 180 -9.67 -10.28 6.43
CA HIS A 180 -9.57 -10.63 5.02
C HIS A 180 -10.84 -10.27 4.23
N ALA A 181 -12.01 -10.40 4.83
CA ALA A 181 -13.28 -10.03 4.20
C ALA A 181 -13.39 -8.53 3.93
N CYS A 182 -12.89 -7.70 4.86
CA CYS A 182 -12.81 -6.25 4.66
C CYS A 182 -11.94 -5.88 3.45
N LEU A 183 -10.76 -6.49 3.30
CA LEU A 183 -9.88 -6.19 2.17
C LEU A 183 -10.48 -6.68 0.84
N ARG A 184 -11.13 -7.84 0.83
CA ARG A 184 -11.83 -8.34 -0.35
C ARG A 184 -12.96 -7.39 -0.77
N ALA A 185 -13.80 -6.96 0.17
CA ALA A 185 -14.86 -5.99 -0.09
C ALA A 185 -14.31 -4.65 -0.63
N MET A 186 -13.16 -4.21 -0.11
CA MET A 186 -12.46 -3.03 -0.62
C MET A 186 -11.99 -3.19 -2.07
N ALA A 187 -11.48 -4.36 -2.43
CA ALA A 187 -11.07 -4.65 -3.81
C ALA A 187 -12.25 -4.65 -4.77
N GLN A 188 -13.40 -5.19 -4.36
CA GLN A 188 -14.66 -5.14 -5.12
C GLN A 188 -15.14 -3.70 -5.35
N ALA A 189 -14.93 -2.82 -4.36
CA ALA A 189 -15.28 -1.40 -4.43
C ALA A 189 -14.18 -0.51 -5.06
N ALA A 190 -13.10 -1.09 -5.58
CA ALA A 190 -11.98 -0.32 -6.12
C ALA A 190 -12.38 0.59 -7.30
N GLY A 191 -13.41 0.15 -8.06
CA GLY A 191 -13.97 0.92 -9.17
C GLY A 191 -12.90 1.25 -10.24
N PRO A 192 -12.96 2.45 -10.84
CA PRO A 192 -12.09 2.80 -11.96
C PRO A 192 -10.61 2.93 -11.60
N LEU A 193 -10.23 2.90 -10.34
CA LEU A 193 -8.82 3.01 -9.91
C LEU A 193 -8.02 1.70 -10.01
N SER A 194 -8.63 0.61 -10.43
CA SER A 194 -7.94 -0.67 -10.57
C SER A 194 -8.30 -1.32 -11.88
N ALA A 195 -7.31 -1.52 -12.72
CA ALA A 195 -7.42 -2.29 -13.95
C ALA A 195 -6.22 -3.23 -14.05
N LEU A 196 -6.41 -4.32 -14.78
CA LEU A 196 -5.40 -5.36 -14.93
C LEU A 196 -4.09 -4.81 -15.49
N GLY A 197 -3.01 -5.03 -14.76
CA GLY A 197 -1.66 -4.61 -15.15
C GLY A 197 -1.40 -3.12 -14.97
N ASP A 198 -2.17 -2.41 -14.16
CA ASP A 198 -1.89 -1.00 -13.86
C ASP A 198 -0.53 -0.80 -13.21
N HIS A 199 0.10 0.32 -13.52
CA HIS A 199 1.21 0.89 -12.79
C HIS A 199 0.68 2.00 -11.89
N ARG A 200 0.64 1.75 -10.58
CA ARG A 200 0.02 2.66 -9.61
C ARG A 200 1.08 3.47 -8.86
N LEU A 201 1.02 4.80 -8.96
CA LEU A 201 1.85 5.68 -8.14
C LEU A 201 1.42 5.61 -6.67
N SER A 202 2.36 5.39 -5.76
CA SER A 202 2.12 5.29 -4.32
C SER A 202 2.87 6.37 -3.55
N PRO A 203 2.28 7.58 -3.35
CA PRO A 203 2.93 8.69 -2.67
C PRO A 203 2.65 8.74 -1.15
N LEU A 204 1.80 7.85 -0.64
CA LEU A 204 1.41 7.82 0.77
C LEU A 204 2.24 6.81 1.56
N PRO A 205 2.43 7.02 2.87
CA PRO A 205 3.12 6.06 3.73
C PRO A 205 2.44 4.69 3.71
N PHE A 206 3.23 3.62 3.63
CA PHE A 206 2.70 2.25 3.63
C PHE A 206 2.02 1.85 4.95
N ALA A 207 2.42 2.44 6.07
CA ALA A 207 1.73 2.27 7.35
C ALA A 207 0.32 2.90 7.39
N HIS A 208 -0.15 3.49 6.28
CA HIS A 208 -1.44 4.15 6.17
C HIS A 208 -2.48 3.24 5.51
N VAL A 209 -3.77 3.53 5.74
CA VAL A 209 -4.90 2.80 5.16
C VAL A 209 -4.82 2.73 3.62
N GLY A 210 -4.28 3.78 2.98
CA GLY A 210 -4.12 3.85 1.52
C GLY A 210 -3.20 2.78 0.91
N TYR A 211 -2.42 2.05 1.71
CA TYR A 211 -1.65 0.88 1.27
C TYR A 211 -2.13 -0.39 1.98
N MET A 212 -2.16 -0.41 3.33
CA MET A 212 -2.40 -1.64 4.08
C MET A 212 -3.73 -2.34 3.75
N THR A 213 -4.72 -1.61 3.26
CA THR A 213 -6.02 -2.19 2.87
C THR A 213 -6.17 -2.38 1.36
N ARG A 214 -5.16 -1.99 0.56
CA ARG A 214 -5.22 -2.08 -0.91
C ARG A 214 -4.49 -3.29 -1.48
N VAL A 215 -3.85 -4.10 -0.65
CA VAL A 215 -3.06 -5.26 -1.12
C VAL A 215 -3.93 -6.29 -1.84
N TRP A 216 -5.20 -6.43 -1.47
CA TRP A 216 -6.12 -7.34 -2.15
C TRP A 216 -6.38 -6.93 -3.60
N ASP A 217 -6.70 -5.65 -3.85
CA ASP A 217 -6.94 -5.19 -5.21
C ASP A 217 -5.65 -5.10 -6.05
N GLU A 218 -4.52 -4.83 -5.41
CA GLU A 218 -3.21 -4.88 -6.08
C GLU A 218 -2.90 -6.28 -6.61
N LEU A 219 -3.19 -7.31 -5.82
CA LEU A 219 -3.05 -8.71 -6.25
C LEU A 219 -4.10 -9.09 -7.31
N MET A 220 -5.37 -8.78 -7.06
CA MET A 220 -6.50 -9.14 -7.93
C MET A 220 -6.30 -8.61 -9.36
N TYR A 221 -5.76 -7.39 -9.50
CA TYR A 221 -5.52 -6.73 -10.78
C TYR A 221 -4.06 -6.79 -11.25
N VAL A 222 -3.19 -7.55 -10.56
CA VAL A 222 -1.76 -7.70 -10.90
C VAL A 222 -1.09 -6.33 -11.07
N ILE A 223 -1.30 -5.44 -10.10
CA ILE A 223 -0.83 -4.06 -10.17
C ILE A 223 0.64 -3.97 -9.79
N THR A 224 1.42 -3.24 -10.59
CA THR A 224 2.77 -2.83 -10.22
C THR A 224 2.70 -1.54 -9.40
N THR A 225 3.09 -1.58 -8.14
CA THR A 225 3.11 -0.40 -7.25
C THR A 225 4.43 0.35 -7.40
N ILE A 226 4.35 1.60 -7.86
CA ILE A 226 5.50 2.51 -8.02
C ILE A 226 5.62 3.33 -6.74
N ILE A 227 6.62 3.02 -5.91
CA ILE A 227 6.83 3.65 -4.60
C ILE A 227 7.50 5.02 -4.79
N CYS A 228 6.86 6.09 -4.34
CA CYS A 228 7.48 7.41 -4.38
C CYS A 228 8.70 7.50 -3.44
N PRO A 229 9.74 8.27 -3.80
CA PRO A 229 10.91 8.49 -2.95
C PRO A 229 10.56 9.06 -1.58
N THR A 230 11.38 8.77 -0.59
CA THR A 230 11.29 9.39 0.73
C THR A 230 12.55 10.22 0.98
N PRO A 231 12.43 11.56 1.20
CA PRO A 231 11.19 12.34 1.26
C PRO A 231 10.50 12.50 -0.11
N TRP A 232 9.17 12.57 -0.11
CA TRP A 232 8.38 12.80 -1.31
C TRP A 232 8.69 14.17 -1.94
N THR A 233 8.77 14.21 -3.28
CA THR A 233 8.89 15.46 -4.05
C THR A 233 7.98 15.44 -5.27
N ALA A 234 7.47 16.61 -5.66
CA ALA A 234 6.63 16.75 -6.85
C ALA A 234 7.41 16.41 -8.14
N VAL A 235 8.67 16.87 -8.24
CA VAL A 235 9.57 16.55 -9.38
C VAL A 235 9.80 15.05 -9.49
N GLY A 236 10.10 14.37 -8.36
CA GLY A 236 10.28 12.92 -8.35
C GLY A 236 9.02 12.18 -8.79
N SER A 237 7.83 12.66 -8.40
CA SER A 237 6.57 12.05 -8.85
C SER A 237 6.33 12.21 -10.35
N LEU A 238 6.61 13.39 -10.93
CA LEU A 238 6.51 13.59 -12.38
C LEU A 238 7.48 12.70 -13.15
N LYS A 239 8.75 12.61 -12.67
CA LYS A 239 9.74 11.72 -13.25
C LYS A 239 9.30 10.25 -13.23
N LEU A 240 8.70 9.78 -12.13
CA LEU A 240 8.16 8.42 -12.03
C LEU A 240 6.97 8.20 -12.96
N ILE A 241 6.07 9.18 -13.11
CA ILE A 241 4.93 9.07 -14.02
C ILE A 241 5.41 8.77 -15.44
N GLU A 242 6.41 9.49 -15.91
CA GLU A 242 6.98 9.33 -17.24
C GLU A 242 7.78 8.03 -17.38
N GLU A 243 8.80 7.83 -16.53
CA GLU A 243 9.77 6.75 -16.66
C GLU A 243 9.18 5.36 -16.37
N GLU A 244 8.27 5.26 -15.41
CA GLU A 244 7.63 3.99 -15.04
C GLU A 244 6.26 3.79 -15.72
N ARG A 245 5.91 4.68 -16.66
CA ARG A 245 4.66 4.59 -17.41
C ARG A 245 3.45 4.41 -16.49
N VAL A 246 3.37 5.26 -15.45
CA VAL A 246 2.27 5.21 -14.46
C VAL A 246 0.92 5.35 -15.16
N SER A 247 0.01 4.43 -14.91
CA SER A 247 -1.36 4.45 -15.45
C SER A 247 -2.38 5.01 -14.45
N VAL A 248 -2.09 4.89 -13.15
CA VAL A 248 -2.97 5.40 -12.08
C VAL A 248 -2.19 6.36 -11.19
N GLY A 249 -2.45 7.66 -11.36
CA GLY A 249 -1.94 8.71 -10.50
C GLY A 249 -2.77 8.84 -9.23
N GLN A 250 -2.14 8.78 -8.06
CA GLN A 250 -2.79 9.00 -6.77
C GLN A 250 -2.08 10.11 -6.00
N GLY A 251 -2.84 10.89 -5.23
CA GLY A 251 -2.26 11.93 -4.39
C GLY A 251 -3.31 12.67 -3.57
N VAL A 252 -2.84 13.40 -2.56
CA VAL A 252 -3.68 14.36 -1.84
C VAL A 252 -3.66 15.72 -2.55
N PRO A 253 -4.65 16.62 -2.31
CA PRO A 253 -4.72 17.89 -3.03
C PRO A 253 -3.42 18.72 -2.99
N ALA A 254 -2.73 18.75 -1.85
CA ALA A 254 -1.46 19.47 -1.73
C ALA A 254 -0.35 18.92 -2.66
N GLN A 255 -0.30 17.60 -2.86
CA GLN A 255 0.66 16.98 -3.78
C GLN A 255 0.35 17.34 -5.22
N TRP A 256 -0.92 17.28 -5.62
CA TRP A 256 -1.36 17.71 -6.95
C TRP A 256 -1.07 19.20 -7.20
N GLN A 257 -1.35 20.06 -6.23
CA GLN A 257 -1.04 21.47 -6.32
C GLN A 257 0.44 21.73 -6.56
N MET A 258 1.31 21.01 -5.85
CA MET A 258 2.76 21.14 -6.04
C MET A 258 3.21 20.65 -7.43
N MET A 259 2.66 19.54 -7.94
CA MET A 259 2.97 19.06 -9.29
C MET A 259 2.45 20.00 -10.39
N LEU A 260 1.22 20.53 -10.24
CA LEU A 260 0.62 21.48 -11.16
C LEU A 260 1.40 22.80 -11.26
N ALA A 261 2.10 23.20 -10.19
CA ALA A 261 2.91 24.41 -10.16
C ALA A 261 4.29 24.26 -10.84
N LEU A 262 4.70 23.04 -11.17
CA LEU A 262 6.01 22.79 -11.78
C LEU A 262 6.00 23.10 -13.29
N PRO A 263 7.00 23.86 -13.80
CA PRO A 263 7.15 24.08 -15.22
C PRO A 263 7.47 22.78 -15.99
N GLU A 264 8.16 21.82 -15.35
CA GLU A 264 8.51 20.51 -15.88
C GLU A 264 7.28 19.70 -16.34
N LEU A 265 6.13 19.91 -15.72
CA LEU A 265 4.89 19.24 -16.13
C LEU A 265 4.54 19.49 -17.61
N ALA A 266 4.95 20.65 -18.17
CA ALA A 266 4.68 20.97 -19.57
C ALA A 266 5.46 20.08 -20.56
N THR A 267 6.53 19.44 -20.12
CA THR A 267 7.41 18.57 -20.94
C THR A 267 7.41 17.11 -20.50
N THR A 268 6.78 16.78 -19.37
CA THR A 268 6.66 15.42 -18.87
C THR A 268 5.65 14.63 -19.72
N ASP A 269 6.03 13.46 -20.20
CA ASP A 269 5.10 12.53 -20.86
C ASP A 269 4.15 11.88 -19.84
N THR A 270 2.92 12.39 -19.80
CA THR A 270 1.84 11.85 -18.95
C THR A 270 0.87 10.95 -19.71
N SER A 271 1.17 10.60 -20.96
CA SER A 271 0.26 9.84 -21.84
C SER A 271 -0.09 8.43 -21.37
N SER A 272 0.67 7.89 -20.43
CA SER A 272 0.37 6.60 -19.79
C SER A 272 -0.75 6.69 -18.75
N LEU A 273 -1.02 7.87 -18.20
CA LEU A 273 -2.07 8.05 -17.20
C LEU A 273 -3.45 7.80 -17.83
N ARG A 274 -4.14 6.78 -17.39
CA ARG A 274 -5.54 6.53 -17.74
C ARG A 274 -6.51 7.19 -16.76
N ILE A 275 -6.03 7.51 -15.54
CA ILE A 275 -6.82 8.13 -14.46
C ILE A 275 -5.92 8.78 -13.43
N VAL A 276 -6.37 9.88 -12.87
CA VAL A 276 -5.79 10.50 -11.68
C VAL A 276 -6.83 10.62 -10.56
N SER A 277 -6.39 10.46 -9.32
CA SER A 277 -7.28 10.44 -8.16
C SER A 277 -6.79 11.34 -7.04
N SER A 278 -7.73 12.04 -6.41
CA SER A 278 -7.48 12.81 -5.21
C SER A 278 -8.50 12.51 -4.11
N GLY A 279 -8.05 12.58 -2.87
CA GLY A 279 -8.89 12.34 -1.69
C GLY A 279 -8.22 12.78 -0.41
N ALA A 280 -8.74 12.34 0.75
CA ALA A 280 -8.28 12.64 2.10
C ALA A 280 -8.40 14.11 2.55
N ALA A 281 -8.69 15.04 1.63
CA ALA A 281 -8.99 16.43 1.94
C ALA A 281 -9.91 17.01 0.85
N ARG A 282 -10.52 18.15 1.15
CA ARG A 282 -11.36 18.86 0.17
C ARG A 282 -10.50 19.28 -1.03
N ILE A 283 -10.98 19.00 -2.22
CA ILE A 283 -10.39 19.44 -3.48
C ILE A 283 -11.25 20.58 -4.07
N PRO A 284 -10.68 21.74 -4.41
CA PRO A 284 -11.41 22.81 -5.07
C PRO A 284 -11.77 22.42 -6.52
N PRO A 285 -12.95 22.81 -7.05
CA PRO A 285 -13.34 22.52 -8.44
C PRO A 285 -12.29 22.92 -9.47
N GLU A 286 -11.72 24.12 -9.33
CA GLU A 286 -10.67 24.63 -10.22
C GLU A 286 -9.40 23.77 -10.23
N MET A 287 -9.14 23.03 -9.15
CA MET A 287 -8.02 22.07 -9.12
C MET A 287 -8.36 20.78 -9.88
N VAL A 288 -9.59 20.33 -9.83
CA VAL A 288 -10.06 19.18 -10.62
C VAL A 288 -9.89 19.48 -12.11
N ASP A 289 -10.32 20.66 -12.54
CA ASP A 289 -10.17 21.11 -13.93
C ASP A 289 -8.70 21.22 -14.33
N ALA A 290 -7.86 21.85 -13.48
CA ALA A 290 -6.43 21.96 -13.73
C ALA A 290 -5.73 20.59 -13.80
N MET A 291 -6.11 19.63 -12.97
CA MET A 291 -5.59 18.26 -13.03
C MET A 291 -5.98 17.59 -14.36
N ARG A 292 -7.25 17.69 -14.76
CA ARG A 292 -7.75 17.13 -16.00
C ARG A 292 -7.03 17.72 -17.21
N ASP A 293 -6.91 19.03 -17.27
CA ASP A 293 -6.29 19.75 -18.39
C ASP A 293 -4.79 19.51 -18.50
N ARG A 294 -4.08 19.50 -17.35
CA ARG A 294 -2.61 19.46 -17.36
C ARG A 294 -2.04 18.03 -17.40
N PHE A 295 -2.76 17.04 -16.88
CA PHE A 295 -2.38 15.63 -16.95
C PHE A 295 -3.09 14.89 -18.11
N HIS A 296 -4.01 15.54 -18.81
CA HIS A 296 -4.78 14.97 -19.92
C HIS A 296 -5.48 13.65 -19.57
N SER A 297 -5.96 13.54 -18.32
CA SER A 297 -6.52 12.32 -17.77
C SER A 297 -7.81 12.58 -16.99
N PRO A 298 -8.77 11.65 -17.00
CA PRO A 298 -9.94 11.72 -16.15
C PRO A 298 -9.54 11.85 -14.68
N VAL A 299 -10.33 12.61 -13.92
CA VAL A 299 -10.14 12.80 -12.47
C VAL A 299 -11.26 12.13 -11.71
N VAL A 300 -10.93 11.38 -10.67
CA VAL A 300 -11.91 10.90 -9.68
C VAL A 300 -11.59 11.47 -8.30
N VAL A 301 -12.64 11.85 -7.59
CA VAL A 301 -12.57 12.38 -6.23
C VAL A 301 -13.11 11.33 -5.27
N ARG A 302 -12.43 11.12 -4.15
CA ARG A 302 -12.80 10.10 -3.17
C ARG A 302 -12.86 10.65 -1.77
N TYR A 303 -13.82 10.16 -1.01
CA TYR A 303 -13.83 10.30 0.44
C TYR A 303 -13.30 9.01 1.07
N THR A 304 -12.32 9.19 1.95
CA THR A 304 -11.64 8.09 2.64
C THR A 304 -11.49 8.42 4.12
N SER A 305 -11.64 7.41 4.96
CA SER A 305 -11.24 7.47 6.38
C SER A 305 -10.44 6.22 6.71
N THR A 306 -9.68 6.25 7.81
CA THR A 306 -8.93 5.05 8.21
C THR A 306 -9.87 3.91 8.55
N GLU A 307 -11.00 4.21 9.19
CA GLU A 307 -11.95 3.21 9.68
C GLU A 307 -12.80 2.56 8.58
N ALA A 308 -13.04 3.28 7.48
CA ALA A 308 -13.92 2.84 6.41
C ALA A 308 -13.22 2.76 5.04
N CYS A 309 -11.90 2.95 5.01
CA CYS A 309 -11.11 2.93 3.78
C CYS A 309 -11.65 3.94 2.74
N VAL A 310 -11.90 3.49 1.51
CA VAL A 310 -12.61 4.28 0.49
C VAL A 310 -14.11 4.08 0.72
N SER A 311 -14.80 5.12 1.14
CA SER A 311 -16.24 5.05 1.45
C SER A 311 -17.11 5.48 0.28
N THR A 312 -16.67 6.49 -0.47
CA THR A 312 -17.37 6.98 -1.66
C THR A 312 -16.37 7.42 -2.72
N GLY A 313 -16.82 7.47 -3.96
CA GLY A 313 -16.02 7.96 -5.08
C GLY A 313 -16.88 8.44 -6.23
N THR A 314 -16.36 9.38 -7.00
CA THR A 314 -16.96 9.76 -8.28
C THR A 314 -16.64 8.72 -9.33
N SER A 315 -17.54 8.54 -10.30
CA SER A 315 -17.36 7.70 -11.48
C SER A 315 -16.75 8.49 -12.64
N LEU A 316 -16.21 7.79 -13.64
CA LEU A 316 -15.75 8.40 -14.89
C LEU A 316 -16.91 8.98 -15.73
N ASP A 317 -18.10 8.41 -15.54
CA ASP A 317 -19.31 8.82 -16.28
C ASP A 317 -20.14 9.89 -15.54
N ASP A 318 -19.68 10.31 -14.34
CA ASP A 318 -20.36 11.37 -13.59
C ASP A 318 -20.24 12.71 -14.31
N PRO A 319 -21.30 13.54 -14.28
CA PRO A 319 -21.23 14.91 -14.77
C PRO A 319 -20.17 15.74 -14.05
N ASP A 320 -19.61 16.74 -14.71
CA ASP A 320 -18.56 17.60 -14.19
C ASP A 320 -18.92 18.26 -12.84
N ASP A 321 -20.17 18.69 -12.67
CA ASP A 321 -20.65 19.27 -11.42
C ASP A 321 -20.66 18.26 -10.26
N VAL A 322 -20.86 16.97 -10.53
CA VAL A 322 -20.76 15.91 -9.54
C VAL A 322 -19.30 15.67 -9.18
N ILE A 323 -18.41 15.55 -10.15
CA ILE A 323 -16.97 15.31 -9.92
C ILE A 323 -16.35 16.50 -9.17
N CYS A 324 -16.69 17.73 -9.53
CA CYS A 324 -16.12 18.94 -8.95
C CYS A 324 -16.67 19.30 -7.56
N ASN A 325 -17.92 18.95 -7.26
CA ASN A 325 -18.62 19.46 -6.08
C ASN A 325 -19.05 18.40 -5.07
N THR A 326 -18.81 17.11 -5.37
CA THR A 326 -19.18 16.00 -4.48
C THR A 326 -18.00 15.04 -4.24
N VAL A 327 -18.22 14.03 -3.42
CA VAL A 327 -17.32 12.89 -3.21
C VAL A 327 -17.91 11.60 -3.82
N GLY A 328 -18.88 11.74 -4.72
CA GLY A 328 -19.53 10.64 -5.42
C GLY A 328 -20.45 9.79 -4.54
N THR A 329 -20.63 8.56 -4.93
CA THR A 329 -21.50 7.56 -4.28
C THR A 329 -20.68 6.44 -3.65
N PRO A 330 -21.27 5.65 -2.73
CA PRO A 330 -20.64 4.43 -2.18
C PRO A 330 -20.29 3.39 -3.25
#